data_6341482d83c86d1695d86e166e90d018
#
_entry.id   6341482d83c86d1695d86e166e90d018
#
_cell.length_a   1.000
_cell.length_b   1.000
_cell.length_c   1.000
_cell.angle_alpha   90.00
_cell.angle_beta   90.00
_cell.angle_gamma   90.00
#
_symmetry.space_group_name_H-M   'P 1'
#
loop_
_entity.id
_entity.type
_entity.pdbx_description
1 polymer ?
#
loop_
_entity_poly.entity_id
_entity_poly.type
_entity_poly.pdbx_seq_one_letter_code
_entity_poly.pdbx_strand_id
1 'polypeptide(L)'
;MMSLGIVLALNHLYDNWTVAGTMSATYVFALSCVTPFYARLFDRFGQRRVGRLALAIQVTAMLAFAFAALVRVPIPLLFALAVVMGLTQFSFGALVRTRWAYALRGRDDGEALLNTAYALEAAIDEVVFILGPILAAWLATSVHPVSQLFVPTIACGVGGAVFFSLKSTQPPAIVEAIDVTASDAAPRITDGVADTSIAPDAAPDSADRLSLDRLRRQGAKPKSALLYGGVLPLLVVFLVFNMSFTSFDVSVTATMKGMGLERFLGLQLAMFAVGSCIGAVVFGSRTFRGSHWAHMVIFLSLLVVGYVGFRLAMDNLILLGVLEIVSGLVVSPLFTTGNLIVKDLVPAESLTEGLSWVATAGTVGTSFGSSVAGIVLDASSPHVGMFLPALFTACAVPLALLGWALARRR
;
A
#
# COMPACT_ATOMS: atom_id res chain seq x y z
N MET A 1 4.26 -1.73 8.90
CA MET A 1 4.64 -2.48 10.10
C MET A 1 6.01 -3.17 9.97
N MET A 2 6.20 -4.11 9.05
CA MET A 2 7.48 -4.85 8.93
C MET A 2 8.67 -3.92 8.63
N SER A 3 8.52 -2.92 7.77
CA SER A 3 9.54 -1.91 7.46
C SER A 3 10.04 -1.18 8.70
N LEU A 4 9.12 -0.63 9.52
CA LEU A 4 9.44 0.01 10.80
C LEU A 4 10.08 -1.00 11.78
N GLY A 5 9.56 -2.23 11.84
CA GLY A 5 10.11 -3.29 12.66
C GLY A 5 11.57 -3.63 12.30
N ILE A 6 11.91 -3.66 11.01
CA ILE A 6 13.29 -3.84 10.53
C ILE A 6 14.17 -2.69 11.00
N VAL A 7 13.73 -1.44 10.83
CA VAL A 7 14.51 -0.25 11.26
C VAL A 7 14.78 -0.29 12.76
N LEU A 8 13.73 -0.52 13.58
CA LEU A 8 13.87 -0.58 15.04
C LEU A 8 14.79 -1.72 15.49
N ALA A 9 14.57 -2.94 14.95
CA ALA A 9 15.36 -4.11 15.35
C ALA A 9 16.85 -3.93 14.99
N LEU A 10 17.13 -3.55 13.76
CA LEU A 10 18.52 -3.48 13.28
C LEU A 10 19.28 -2.28 13.85
N ASN A 11 18.62 -1.15 14.02
CA ASN A 11 19.27 -0.03 14.72
C ASN A 11 19.59 -0.38 16.17
N HIS A 12 18.70 -1.11 16.84
CA HIS A 12 18.97 -1.56 18.23
C HIS A 12 20.10 -2.62 18.30
N LEU A 13 20.21 -3.52 17.31
CA LEU A 13 21.21 -4.59 17.30
C LEU A 13 22.60 -4.13 16.86
N TYR A 14 22.67 -3.19 15.89
CA TYR A 14 23.91 -2.81 15.23
C TYR A 14 24.28 -1.33 15.44
N ASP A 15 23.41 -0.54 16.07
CA ASP A 15 23.56 0.92 16.31
C ASP A 15 23.97 1.68 15.03
N ASN A 16 23.36 1.32 13.89
CA ASN A 16 23.70 1.84 12.57
C ASN A 16 22.41 2.13 11.77
N TRP A 17 22.13 3.41 11.57
CA TRP A 17 20.92 3.87 10.86
C TRP A 17 20.97 3.58 9.37
N THR A 18 22.16 3.65 8.75
CA THR A 18 22.37 3.32 7.32
C THR A 18 21.99 1.86 7.07
N VAL A 19 22.48 0.93 7.88
CA VAL A 19 22.15 -0.50 7.77
C VAL A 19 20.64 -0.69 7.99
N ALA A 20 20.05 -0.09 9.01
CA ALA A 20 18.63 -0.22 9.31
C ALA A 20 17.75 0.33 8.18
N GLY A 21 18.03 1.55 7.71
CA GLY A 21 17.28 2.22 6.65
C GLY A 21 17.43 1.54 5.29
N THR A 22 18.67 1.18 4.89
CA THR A 22 18.91 0.50 3.62
C THR A 22 18.36 -0.93 3.59
N MET A 23 18.38 -1.63 4.72
CA MET A 23 17.77 -2.96 4.85
C MET A 23 16.24 -2.89 4.67
N SER A 24 15.59 -1.95 5.36
CA SER A 24 14.16 -1.67 5.19
C SER A 24 13.83 -1.30 3.74
N ALA A 25 14.63 -0.43 3.12
CA ALA A 25 14.48 -0.05 1.72
C ALA A 25 14.60 -1.25 0.77
N THR A 26 15.59 -2.11 1.00
CA THR A 26 15.81 -3.33 0.20
C THR A 26 14.59 -4.26 0.26
N TYR A 27 14.04 -4.47 1.46
CA TYR A 27 12.82 -5.24 1.66
C TYR A 27 11.62 -4.64 0.90
N VAL A 28 11.38 -3.34 1.06
CA VAL A 28 10.25 -2.63 0.43
C VAL A 28 10.39 -2.58 -1.08
N PHE A 29 11.61 -2.39 -1.60
CA PHE A 29 11.88 -2.42 -3.04
C PHE A 29 11.61 -3.81 -3.63
N ALA A 30 12.11 -4.86 -3.00
CA ALA A 30 11.86 -6.24 -3.42
C ALA A 30 10.37 -6.59 -3.43
N LEU A 31 9.61 -6.17 -2.41
CA LEU A 31 8.16 -6.27 -2.34
C LEU A 31 7.47 -5.59 -3.52
N SER A 32 7.90 -4.36 -3.87
CA SER A 32 7.31 -3.59 -4.98
C SER A 32 7.46 -4.30 -6.32
N CYS A 33 8.60 -4.94 -6.55
CA CYS A 33 8.88 -5.65 -7.79
C CYS A 33 7.98 -6.87 -7.99
N VAL A 34 7.56 -7.55 -6.92
CA VAL A 34 6.89 -8.85 -7.02
C VAL A 34 5.37 -8.76 -6.90
N THR A 35 4.83 -7.71 -6.29
CA THR A 35 3.39 -7.55 -6.04
C THR A 35 2.51 -7.78 -7.29
N PRO A 36 2.83 -7.22 -8.48
CA PRO A 36 2.00 -7.46 -9.68
C PRO A 36 2.03 -8.91 -10.16
N PHE A 37 3.14 -9.63 -9.94
CA PHE A 37 3.25 -11.04 -10.32
C PHE A 37 2.36 -11.93 -9.45
N TYR A 38 2.32 -11.69 -8.14
CA TYR A 38 1.41 -12.42 -7.26
C TYR A 38 -0.04 -12.17 -7.60
N ALA A 39 -0.44 -10.93 -7.91
CA ALA A 39 -1.80 -10.63 -8.33
C ALA A 39 -2.22 -11.48 -9.54
N ARG A 40 -1.39 -11.52 -10.60
CA ARG A 40 -1.65 -12.37 -11.78
C ARG A 40 -1.68 -13.86 -11.47
N LEU A 41 -0.83 -14.32 -10.56
CA LEU A 41 -0.75 -15.72 -10.15
C LEU A 41 -2.02 -16.14 -9.41
N PHE A 42 -2.52 -15.28 -8.50
CA PHE A 42 -3.78 -15.49 -7.79
C PHE A 42 -4.99 -15.53 -8.71
N ASP A 43 -5.06 -14.61 -9.68
CA ASP A 43 -6.15 -14.57 -10.65
C ASP A 43 -6.16 -15.80 -11.55
N ARG A 44 -4.97 -16.23 -11.99
CA ARG A 44 -4.83 -17.34 -12.93
C ARG A 44 -5.09 -18.71 -12.31
N PHE A 45 -4.51 -18.98 -11.14
CA PHE A 45 -4.48 -20.32 -10.53
C PHE A 45 -5.33 -20.43 -9.25
N GLY A 46 -6.03 -19.37 -8.88
CA GLY A 46 -6.92 -19.30 -7.72
C GLY A 46 -6.22 -18.99 -6.40
N GLN A 47 -6.91 -18.20 -5.57
CA GLN A 47 -6.35 -17.66 -4.33
C GLN A 47 -5.95 -18.75 -3.32
N ARG A 48 -6.69 -19.86 -3.24
CA ARG A 48 -6.43 -20.91 -2.24
C ARG A 48 -5.16 -21.72 -2.53
N ARG A 49 -5.00 -22.16 -3.78
CA ARG A 49 -3.88 -23.02 -4.19
C ARG A 49 -2.56 -22.24 -4.11
N VAL A 50 -2.53 -21.09 -4.75
CA VAL A 50 -1.36 -20.20 -4.75
C VAL A 50 -1.12 -19.62 -3.36
N GLY A 51 -2.19 -19.16 -2.68
CA GLY A 51 -2.06 -18.48 -1.40
C GLY A 51 -1.50 -19.32 -0.27
N ARG A 52 -1.87 -20.59 -0.18
CA ARG A 52 -1.30 -21.49 0.84
C ARG A 52 0.20 -21.69 0.66
N LEU A 53 0.65 -21.90 -0.58
CA LEU A 53 2.06 -22.06 -0.88
C LEU A 53 2.81 -20.75 -0.67
N ALA A 54 2.29 -19.65 -1.20
CA ALA A 54 2.88 -18.32 -1.05
C ALA A 54 2.97 -17.91 0.43
N LEU A 55 1.91 -18.15 1.22
CA LEU A 55 1.90 -17.88 2.66
C LEU A 55 2.97 -18.71 3.40
N ALA A 56 3.09 -20.00 3.10
CA ALA A 56 4.09 -20.84 3.73
C ALA A 56 5.51 -20.34 3.44
N ILE A 57 5.80 -19.98 2.19
CA ILE A 57 7.10 -19.45 1.78
C ILE A 57 7.33 -18.07 2.45
N GLN A 58 6.34 -17.20 2.47
CA GLN A 58 6.42 -15.88 3.10
C GLN A 58 6.71 -15.98 4.60
N VAL A 59 5.93 -16.78 5.34
CA VAL A 59 6.10 -16.96 6.79
C VAL A 59 7.48 -17.56 7.09
N THR A 60 7.92 -18.54 6.29
CA THR A 60 9.25 -19.14 6.44
C THR A 60 10.36 -18.10 6.21
N ALA A 61 10.25 -17.27 5.18
CA ALA A 61 11.21 -16.20 4.90
C ALA A 61 11.24 -15.15 6.02
N MET A 62 10.07 -14.75 6.52
CA MET A 62 9.95 -13.79 7.64
C MET A 62 10.56 -14.37 8.93
N LEU A 63 10.30 -15.64 9.25
CA LEU A 63 10.90 -16.31 10.40
C LEU A 63 12.42 -16.45 10.23
N ALA A 64 12.89 -16.84 9.04
CA ALA A 64 14.32 -16.94 8.76
C ALA A 64 15.02 -15.59 8.98
N PHE A 65 14.44 -14.48 8.52
CA PHE A 65 14.98 -13.14 8.76
C PHE A 65 14.96 -12.78 10.26
N ALA A 66 13.86 -13.04 10.96
CA ALA A 66 13.73 -12.75 12.39
C ALA A 66 14.74 -13.56 13.24
N PHE A 67 14.91 -14.84 12.96
CA PHE A 67 15.92 -15.68 13.64
C PHE A 67 17.35 -15.26 13.29
N ALA A 68 17.63 -14.94 12.02
CA ALA A 68 18.94 -14.43 11.60
C ALA A 68 19.29 -13.12 12.32
N ALA A 69 18.35 -12.22 12.45
CA ALA A 69 18.53 -10.99 13.24
C ALA A 69 18.77 -11.31 14.73
N LEU A 70 18.01 -12.24 15.30
CA LEU A 70 18.15 -12.65 16.70
C LEU A 70 19.55 -13.21 17.02
N VAL A 71 20.11 -14.05 16.13
CA VAL A 71 21.46 -14.63 16.31
C VAL A 71 22.57 -13.72 15.75
N ARG A 72 22.24 -12.52 15.28
CA ARG A 72 23.16 -11.50 14.77
C ARG A 72 24.09 -12.02 13.66
N VAL A 73 23.52 -12.68 12.66
CA VAL A 73 24.29 -13.12 11.49
C VAL A 73 24.94 -11.92 10.75
N PRO A 74 25.98 -12.16 9.93
CA PRO A 74 26.62 -11.10 9.17
C PRO A 74 25.62 -10.28 8.34
N ILE A 75 25.79 -8.95 8.31
CA ILE A 75 24.90 -8.00 7.64
C ILE A 75 24.59 -8.38 6.18
N PRO A 76 25.56 -8.80 5.34
CA PRO A 76 25.27 -9.21 3.96
C PRO A 76 24.25 -10.34 3.85
N LEU A 77 24.28 -11.29 4.79
CA LEU A 77 23.29 -12.39 4.83
C LEU A 77 21.89 -11.87 5.21
N LEU A 78 21.81 -10.91 6.13
CA LEU A 78 20.52 -10.24 6.45
C LEU A 78 19.96 -9.50 5.25
N PHE A 79 20.80 -8.83 4.42
CA PHE A 79 20.35 -8.22 3.17
C PHE A 79 19.78 -9.24 2.20
N ALA A 80 20.46 -10.38 2.00
CA ALA A 80 19.94 -11.46 1.17
C ALA A 80 18.59 -11.99 1.67
N LEU A 81 18.44 -12.18 2.98
CA LEU A 81 17.19 -12.61 3.59
C LEU A 81 16.09 -11.53 3.49
N ALA A 82 16.43 -10.24 3.60
CA ALA A 82 15.49 -9.13 3.39
C ALA A 82 14.95 -9.11 1.96
N VAL A 83 15.80 -9.35 0.96
CA VAL A 83 15.38 -9.51 -0.44
C VAL A 83 14.42 -10.69 -0.58
N VAL A 84 14.78 -11.86 -0.07
CA VAL A 84 13.94 -13.07 -0.13
C VAL A 84 12.59 -12.80 0.56
N MET A 85 12.60 -12.19 1.74
CA MET A 85 11.39 -11.83 2.47
C MET A 85 10.51 -10.86 1.67
N GLY A 86 11.10 -9.84 1.04
CA GLY A 86 10.38 -8.90 0.18
C GLY A 86 9.78 -9.57 -1.06
N LEU A 87 10.56 -10.43 -1.74
CA LEU A 87 10.11 -11.16 -2.93
C LEU A 87 9.02 -12.20 -2.64
N THR A 88 8.85 -12.62 -1.41
CA THR A 88 7.80 -13.56 -1.01
C THR A 88 6.52 -12.88 -0.54
N GLN A 89 6.55 -11.55 -0.36
CA GLN A 89 5.42 -10.78 0.15
C GLN A 89 4.35 -10.56 -0.91
N PHE A 90 3.08 -10.67 -0.52
CA PHE A 90 1.93 -10.35 -1.35
C PHE A 90 0.89 -9.53 -0.58
N SER A 91 -0.02 -8.86 -1.31
CA SER A 91 -1.02 -7.97 -0.74
C SER A 91 -2.28 -8.71 -0.32
N PHE A 92 -2.50 -8.89 0.98
CA PHE A 92 -3.76 -9.41 1.51
C PHE A 92 -4.95 -8.49 1.22
N GLY A 93 -4.78 -7.17 1.33
CA GLY A 93 -5.86 -6.21 1.07
C GLY A 93 -6.43 -6.33 -0.35
N ALA A 94 -5.57 -6.55 -1.36
CA ALA A 94 -6.02 -6.78 -2.73
C ALA A 94 -6.88 -8.05 -2.83
N LEU A 95 -6.49 -9.14 -2.16
CA LEU A 95 -7.23 -10.40 -2.16
C LEU A 95 -8.58 -10.29 -1.43
N VAL A 96 -8.62 -9.56 -0.32
CA VAL A 96 -9.86 -9.29 0.43
C VAL A 96 -10.84 -8.50 -0.43
N ARG A 97 -10.39 -7.43 -1.09
CA ARG A 97 -11.24 -6.62 -1.99
C ARG A 97 -11.81 -7.43 -3.15
N THR A 98 -11.01 -8.30 -3.74
CA THR A 98 -11.48 -9.22 -4.78
C THR A 98 -12.57 -10.17 -4.26
N ARG A 99 -12.44 -10.67 -3.02
CA ARG A 99 -13.47 -11.51 -2.40
C ARG A 99 -14.76 -10.76 -2.11
N TRP A 100 -14.68 -9.51 -1.64
CA TRP A 100 -15.86 -8.66 -1.46
C TRP A 100 -16.58 -8.43 -2.79
N ALA A 101 -15.85 -8.06 -3.84
CA ALA A 101 -16.41 -7.85 -5.17
C ALA A 101 -17.09 -9.11 -5.72
N TYR A 102 -16.52 -10.30 -5.45
CA TYR A 102 -17.10 -11.56 -5.87
C TYR A 102 -18.33 -11.94 -5.02
N ALA A 103 -18.25 -11.83 -3.70
CA ALA A 103 -19.32 -12.26 -2.78
C ALA A 103 -20.60 -11.40 -2.90
N LEU A 104 -20.45 -10.13 -3.34
CA LEU A 104 -21.57 -9.19 -3.49
C LEU A 104 -22.08 -9.10 -4.93
N ARG A 105 -21.52 -9.88 -5.85
CA ARG A 105 -21.91 -9.89 -7.25
C ARG A 105 -23.35 -10.41 -7.41
N GLY A 106 -24.16 -9.71 -8.23
CA GLY A 106 -25.53 -10.11 -8.54
C GLY A 106 -26.57 -9.83 -7.45
N ARG A 107 -26.21 -9.05 -6.42
CA ARG A 107 -27.18 -8.54 -5.43
C ARG A 107 -27.70 -7.18 -5.86
N ASP A 108 -28.97 -6.91 -5.61
CA ASP A 108 -29.62 -5.62 -5.94
C ASP A 108 -28.97 -4.44 -5.19
N ASP A 109 -28.49 -4.68 -3.96
CA ASP A 109 -27.78 -3.72 -3.11
C ASP A 109 -26.22 -3.86 -3.17
N GLY A 110 -25.73 -4.68 -4.09
CA GLY A 110 -24.31 -5.10 -4.15
C GLY A 110 -23.32 -3.96 -4.25
N GLU A 111 -23.61 -2.93 -5.03
CA GLU A 111 -22.74 -1.76 -5.20
C GLU A 111 -22.64 -0.92 -3.92
N ALA A 112 -23.75 -0.67 -3.24
CA ALA A 112 -23.76 0.06 -1.98
C ALA A 112 -23.03 -0.71 -0.87
N LEU A 113 -23.23 -2.02 -0.78
CA LEU A 113 -22.53 -2.90 0.16
C LEU A 113 -21.04 -2.99 -0.14
N LEU A 114 -20.64 -3.00 -1.42
CA LEU A 114 -19.23 -3.03 -1.80
C LEU A 114 -18.51 -1.73 -1.37
N ASN A 115 -19.15 -0.59 -1.56
CA ASN A 115 -18.63 0.69 -1.07
C ASN A 115 -18.48 0.70 0.45
N THR A 116 -19.46 0.15 1.17
CA THR A 116 -19.40 0.00 2.64
C THR A 116 -18.28 -0.94 3.07
N ALA A 117 -18.08 -2.07 2.36
CA ALA A 117 -17.01 -3.01 2.65
C ALA A 117 -15.62 -2.38 2.44
N TYR A 118 -15.43 -1.62 1.37
CA TYR A 118 -14.17 -0.91 1.12
C TYR A 118 -13.93 0.21 2.13
N ALA A 119 -14.97 0.92 2.57
CA ALA A 119 -14.86 1.91 3.64
C ALA A 119 -14.47 1.25 4.98
N LEU A 120 -15.02 0.06 5.28
CA LEU A 120 -14.64 -0.71 6.46
C LEU A 120 -13.16 -1.15 6.40
N GLU A 121 -12.69 -1.64 5.25
CA GLU A 121 -11.28 -1.98 5.07
C GLU A 121 -10.37 -0.76 5.28
N ALA A 122 -10.71 0.38 4.69
CA ALA A 122 -9.96 1.61 4.88
C ALA A 122 -9.89 2.01 6.36
N ALA A 123 -11.01 1.90 7.09
CA ALA A 123 -11.04 2.17 8.53
C ALA A 123 -10.17 1.18 9.33
N ILE A 124 -10.16 -0.11 8.96
CA ILE A 124 -9.28 -1.11 9.59
C ILE A 124 -7.81 -0.80 9.28
N ASP A 125 -7.47 -0.42 8.05
CA ASP A 125 -6.12 -0.03 7.68
C ASP A 125 -5.64 1.17 8.53
N GLU A 126 -6.49 2.19 8.75
CA GLU A 126 -6.17 3.33 9.62
C GLU A 126 -5.92 2.89 11.08
N VAL A 127 -6.75 1.99 11.61
CA VAL A 127 -6.53 1.41 12.95
C VAL A 127 -5.19 0.68 13.01
N VAL A 128 -4.82 -0.08 11.98
CA VAL A 128 -3.53 -0.77 11.88
C VAL A 128 -2.37 0.24 11.79
N PHE A 129 -2.54 1.35 11.09
CA PHE A 129 -1.53 2.42 11.02
C PHE A 129 -1.33 3.12 12.36
N ILE A 130 -2.39 3.24 13.18
CA ILE A 130 -2.31 3.83 14.53
C ILE A 130 -1.71 2.83 15.52
N LEU A 131 -2.30 1.64 15.63
CA LEU A 131 -1.92 0.65 16.66
C LEU A 131 -0.58 -0.03 16.37
N GLY A 132 -0.22 -0.12 15.13
CA GLY A 132 0.94 -0.88 14.75
C GLY A 132 2.27 -0.28 15.16
N PRO A 133 2.57 1.00 14.94
CA PRO A 133 3.77 1.63 15.49
C PRO A 133 3.82 1.53 17.01
N ILE A 134 2.66 1.70 17.68
CA ILE A 134 2.56 1.56 19.16
C ILE A 134 2.97 0.15 19.58
N LEU A 135 2.41 -0.87 18.94
CA LEU A 135 2.73 -2.25 19.24
C LEU A 135 4.19 -2.59 18.91
N ALA A 136 4.70 -2.11 17.77
CA ALA A 136 6.09 -2.35 17.37
C ALA A 136 7.07 -1.73 18.38
N ALA A 137 6.87 -0.47 18.78
CA ALA A 137 7.69 0.20 19.75
C ALA A 137 7.63 -0.47 21.13
N TRP A 138 6.43 -0.84 21.60
CA TRP A 138 6.25 -1.55 22.87
C TRP A 138 6.94 -2.93 22.86
N LEU A 139 6.79 -3.71 21.78
CA LEU A 139 7.47 -4.99 21.65
C LEU A 139 8.99 -4.85 21.64
N ALA A 140 9.52 -3.83 20.94
CA ALA A 140 10.95 -3.59 20.84
C ALA A 140 11.57 -3.20 22.18
N THR A 141 10.87 -2.40 22.98
CA THR A 141 11.42 -1.81 24.22
C THR A 141 11.07 -2.61 25.48
N SER A 142 9.91 -3.27 25.51
CA SER A 142 9.41 -3.94 26.74
C SER A 142 9.55 -5.45 26.72
N VAL A 143 9.73 -6.08 25.54
CA VAL A 143 9.85 -7.54 25.42
C VAL A 143 11.25 -7.91 24.94
N HIS A 144 11.58 -7.64 23.70
CA HIS A 144 12.91 -7.90 23.14
C HIS A 144 13.08 -7.10 21.83
N PRO A 145 14.27 -6.58 21.50
CA PRO A 145 14.50 -5.78 20.29
C PRO A 145 14.10 -6.43 18.96
N VAL A 146 13.94 -7.75 18.91
CA VAL A 146 13.54 -8.50 17.71
C VAL A 146 12.08 -8.95 17.73
N SER A 147 11.37 -8.80 18.87
CA SER A 147 10.00 -9.34 19.02
C SER A 147 9.01 -8.76 18.03
N GLN A 148 9.18 -7.49 17.59
CA GLN A 148 8.37 -6.86 16.56
C GLN A 148 8.54 -7.47 15.15
N LEU A 149 9.51 -8.37 14.94
CA LEU A 149 9.62 -9.16 13.71
C LEU A 149 8.84 -10.48 13.82
N PHE A 150 8.79 -11.09 15.00
CA PHE A 150 8.10 -12.38 15.23
C PHE A 150 6.58 -12.20 15.32
N VAL A 151 6.08 -11.20 16.06
CA VAL A 151 4.65 -11.04 16.29
C VAL A 151 3.87 -10.78 15.00
N PRO A 152 4.28 -9.87 14.10
CA PRO A 152 3.63 -9.71 12.80
C PRO A 152 3.73 -10.97 11.92
N THR A 153 4.82 -11.71 12.01
CA THR A 153 4.99 -12.97 11.27
C THR A 153 3.99 -14.03 11.69
N ILE A 154 3.81 -14.21 13.00
CA ILE A 154 2.82 -15.15 13.55
C ILE A 154 1.41 -14.71 13.17
N ALA A 155 1.09 -13.40 13.33
CA ALA A 155 -0.20 -12.85 12.95
C ALA A 155 -0.49 -13.04 11.45
N CYS A 156 0.49 -12.82 10.59
CA CYS A 156 0.39 -13.07 9.14
C CYS A 156 0.15 -14.56 8.85
N GLY A 157 0.87 -15.45 9.50
CA GLY A 157 0.72 -16.89 9.34
C GLY A 157 -0.66 -17.39 9.75
N VAL A 158 -1.11 -17.02 10.95
CA VAL A 158 -2.43 -17.42 11.49
C VAL A 158 -3.55 -16.78 10.66
N GLY A 159 -3.52 -15.47 10.46
CA GLY A 159 -4.54 -14.75 9.70
C GLY A 159 -4.62 -15.24 8.26
N GLY A 160 -3.47 -15.45 7.61
CA GLY A 160 -3.41 -15.99 6.27
C GLY A 160 -3.92 -17.43 6.17
N ALA A 161 -3.60 -18.30 7.13
CA ALA A 161 -4.12 -19.67 7.19
C ALA A 161 -5.64 -19.68 7.31
N VAL A 162 -6.21 -18.85 8.19
CA VAL A 162 -7.67 -18.66 8.31
C VAL A 162 -8.25 -18.15 7.00
N PHE A 163 -7.69 -17.08 6.43
CA PHE A 163 -8.17 -16.49 5.18
C PHE A 163 -8.21 -17.49 4.03
N PHE A 164 -7.14 -18.26 3.80
CA PHE A 164 -7.10 -19.26 2.73
C PHE A 164 -7.85 -20.56 3.05
N SER A 165 -8.35 -20.74 4.28
CA SER A 165 -9.25 -21.84 4.61
C SER A 165 -10.68 -21.59 4.16
N LEU A 166 -11.12 -20.32 4.12
CA LEU A 166 -12.45 -19.90 3.71
C LEU A 166 -12.67 -20.15 2.22
N LYS A 167 -13.53 -21.11 1.88
CA LYS A 167 -13.81 -21.52 0.49
C LYS A 167 -14.95 -20.74 -0.14
N SER A 168 -15.97 -20.41 0.63
CA SER A 168 -17.25 -19.87 0.14
C SER A 168 -17.15 -18.49 -0.51
N THR A 169 -16.15 -17.69 -0.14
CA THR A 169 -15.96 -16.33 -0.65
C THR A 169 -14.90 -16.23 -1.74
N GLN A 170 -14.32 -17.34 -2.16
CA GLN A 170 -13.24 -17.32 -3.16
C GLN A 170 -13.77 -17.16 -4.57
N PRO A 171 -13.26 -16.20 -5.36
CA PRO A 171 -13.55 -16.14 -6.80
C PRO A 171 -12.98 -17.38 -7.52
N PRO A 172 -13.64 -17.89 -8.57
CA PRO A 172 -13.11 -18.98 -9.37
C PRO A 172 -11.82 -18.56 -10.07
N ALA A 173 -10.90 -19.51 -10.23
CA ALA A 173 -9.68 -19.27 -11.00
C ALA A 173 -10.01 -19.12 -12.49
N ILE A 174 -9.28 -18.27 -13.22
CA ILE A 174 -9.50 -18.09 -14.67
C ILE A 174 -9.34 -19.42 -15.42
N VAL A 175 -8.40 -20.26 -15.01
CA VAL A 175 -8.18 -21.60 -15.60
C VAL A 175 -9.39 -22.51 -15.39
N GLU A 176 -9.98 -22.51 -14.19
CA GLU A 176 -11.18 -23.31 -13.89
C GLU A 176 -12.42 -22.79 -14.66
N ALA A 177 -12.54 -21.48 -14.83
CA ALA A 177 -13.64 -20.88 -15.59
C ALA A 177 -13.56 -21.22 -17.09
N ILE A 178 -12.35 -21.32 -17.66
CA ILE A 178 -12.15 -21.72 -19.05
C ILE A 178 -12.48 -23.22 -19.26
N ASP A 179 -12.07 -24.08 -18.31
CA ASP A 179 -12.34 -25.52 -18.38
C ASP A 179 -13.85 -25.83 -18.29
N VAL A 180 -14.60 -25.10 -17.44
CA VAL A 180 -16.06 -25.25 -17.35
C VAL A 180 -16.74 -24.80 -18.65
N THR A 181 -16.33 -23.67 -19.23
CA THR A 181 -16.88 -23.19 -20.51
C THR A 181 -16.52 -24.10 -21.69
N ALA A 182 -15.35 -24.73 -21.69
CA ALA A 182 -14.94 -25.69 -22.69
C ALA A 182 -15.70 -27.02 -22.55
N SER A 183 -15.99 -27.45 -21.33
CA SER A 183 -16.79 -28.67 -21.05
C SER A 183 -18.27 -28.48 -21.46
N ASP A 184 -18.83 -27.30 -21.25
CA ASP A 184 -20.21 -26.98 -21.66
C ASP A 184 -20.33 -26.73 -23.17
N ALA A 185 -19.24 -26.41 -23.86
CA ALA A 185 -19.17 -26.22 -25.31
C ALA A 185 -18.89 -27.52 -26.09
N ALA A 186 -18.54 -28.62 -25.43
CA ALA A 186 -18.38 -29.92 -26.07
C ALA A 186 -19.75 -30.45 -26.51
N PRO A 187 -19.97 -30.76 -27.79
CA PRO A 187 -21.24 -31.30 -28.24
C PRO A 187 -21.48 -32.65 -27.54
N ARG A 188 -22.50 -32.71 -26.71
CA ARG A 188 -23.04 -34.01 -26.25
C ARG A 188 -23.60 -34.71 -27.45
N ILE A 189 -22.87 -35.66 -27.96
CA ILE A 189 -23.41 -36.66 -28.89
C ILE A 189 -24.35 -37.55 -28.07
N THR A 190 -25.64 -37.19 -28.02
CA THR A 190 -26.69 -38.10 -27.59
C THR A 190 -27.56 -38.36 -28.80
N ASP A 191 -27.54 -39.63 -29.22
CA ASP A 191 -28.48 -40.16 -30.20
C ASP A 191 -29.93 -39.95 -29.73
N GLY A 192 -30.72 -39.35 -30.62
CA GLY A 192 -32.14 -39.49 -30.80
C GLY A 192 -33.06 -39.29 -29.62
N VAL A 193 -33.85 -38.25 -29.67
CA VAL A 193 -35.31 -38.18 -29.69
C VAL A 193 -35.72 -36.71 -29.49
N ALA A 194 -36.46 -36.18 -30.43
CA ALA A 194 -37.08 -34.87 -30.36
C ALA A 194 -38.16 -34.87 -29.30
N ASP A 195 -38.08 -33.94 -28.35
CA ASP A 195 -39.23 -33.37 -27.68
C ASP A 195 -39.08 -31.89 -27.45
N THR A 196 -40.00 -31.15 -28.02
CA THR A 196 -40.13 -29.70 -27.98
C THR A 196 -40.86 -29.30 -26.70
N SER A 197 -40.23 -28.47 -25.94
CA SER A 197 -40.84 -27.48 -25.03
C SER A 197 -40.12 -27.40 -23.68
N ILE A 198 -39.20 -26.48 -23.55
CA ILE A 198 -38.97 -25.69 -22.31
C ILE A 198 -38.12 -24.48 -22.70
N ALA A 199 -38.65 -23.28 -22.45
CA ALA A 199 -37.97 -22.01 -22.65
C ALA A 199 -36.72 -21.88 -21.76
N PRO A 200 -35.61 -21.32 -22.27
CA PRO A 200 -34.46 -20.98 -21.43
C PRO A 200 -34.62 -19.58 -20.89
N ASP A 201 -35.07 -19.47 -19.64
CA ASP A 201 -34.87 -18.27 -18.85
C ASP A 201 -33.49 -18.33 -18.18
N ALA A 202 -32.80 -17.18 -18.24
CA ALA A 202 -31.48 -16.83 -17.68
C ALA A 202 -30.29 -16.97 -18.64
N ALA A 203 -30.29 -16.13 -19.68
CA ALA A 203 -29.05 -15.75 -20.36
C ALA A 203 -28.27 -14.74 -19.50
N PRO A 204 -26.95 -14.91 -19.32
CA PRO A 204 -26.13 -13.91 -18.65
C PRO A 204 -26.15 -12.59 -19.44
N ASP A 205 -26.26 -11.50 -18.69
CA ASP A 205 -26.50 -10.12 -19.05
C ASP A 205 -25.91 -9.71 -20.41
N SER A 206 -26.79 -9.34 -21.32
CA SER A 206 -26.46 -8.90 -22.69
C SER A 206 -25.57 -7.64 -22.72
N ALA A 207 -25.51 -6.89 -21.63
CA ALA A 207 -24.64 -5.72 -21.47
C ALA A 207 -23.15 -6.09 -21.36
N ASP A 208 -22.82 -7.18 -20.69
CA ASP A 208 -21.42 -7.62 -20.51
C ASP A 208 -20.85 -8.26 -21.79
N ARG A 209 -21.70 -8.97 -22.55
CA ARG A 209 -21.32 -9.50 -23.88
C ARG A 209 -21.14 -8.39 -24.92
N LEU A 210 -21.96 -7.35 -24.88
CA LEU A 210 -21.84 -6.19 -25.77
C LEU A 210 -20.58 -5.36 -25.46
N SER A 211 -20.15 -5.29 -24.21
CA SER A 211 -18.91 -4.60 -23.82
C SER A 211 -17.66 -5.37 -24.27
N LEU A 212 -17.64 -6.70 -24.11
CA LEU A 212 -16.55 -7.57 -24.56
C LEU A 212 -16.47 -7.65 -26.10
N ASP A 213 -17.60 -7.68 -26.79
CA ASP A 213 -17.63 -7.66 -28.27
C ASP A 213 -17.26 -6.30 -28.85
N ARG A 214 -17.57 -5.18 -28.17
CA ARG A 214 -17.06 -3.86 -28.53
C ARG A 214 -15.55 -3.77 -28.38
N LEU A 215 -14.98 -4.30 -27.30
CA LEU A 215 -13.53 -4.37 -27.08
C LEU A 215 -12.82 -5.26 -28.11
N ARG A 216 -13.45 -6.38 -28.52
CA ARG A 216 -12.94 -7.24 -29.59
C ARG A 216 -13.01 -6.58 -30.98
N ARG A 217 -14.06 -5.81 -31.29
CA ARG A 217 -14.23 -5.13 -32.57
C ARG A 217 -13.35 -3.88 -32.74
N GLN A 218 -12.90 -3.26 -31.64
CA GLN A 218 -12.08 -2.05 -31.72
C GLN A 218 -10.58 -2.31 -31.89
N GLY A 219 -10.09 -3.56 -31.80
CA GLY A 219 -8.72 -3.93 -32.18
C GLY A 219 -7.56 -3.08 -31.57
N ALA A 220 -7.88 -2.01 -30.87
CA ALA A 220 -6.94 -1.11 -30.26
C ALA A 220 -6.68 -1.57 -28.81
N LYS A 221 -5.50 -2.11 -28.56
CA LYS A 221 -5.02 -2.31 -27.19
C LYS A 221 -5.14 -0.97 -26.44
N PRO A 222 -5.78 -0.93 -25.26
CA PRO A 222 -5.85 0.30 -24.47
C PRO A 222 -4.43 0.85 -24.29
N LYS A 223 -4.26 2.15 -24.54
CA LYS A 223 -2.96 2.81 -24.33
C LYS A 223 -2.60 2.71 -22.86
N SER A 224 -1.34 2.41 -22.58
CA SER A 224 -0.85 2.37 -21.17
C SER A 224 -1.15 3.68 -20.47
N ALA A 225 -1.54 3.60 -19.20
CA ALA A 225 -1.80 4.76 -18.35
C ALA A 225 -0.63 5.75 -18.31
N LEU A 226 0.61 5.25 -18.43
CA LEU A 226 1.83 6.07 -18.45
C LEU A 226 1.93 7.04 -19.63
N LEU A 227 1.23 6.75 -20.74
CA LEU A 227 1.26 7.57 -21.94
C LEU A 227 0.32 8.79 -21.86
N TYR A 228 -0.49 8.89 -20.82
CA TYR A 228 -1.36 10.05 -20.63
C TYR A 228 -0.58 11.18 -19.96
N GLY A 229 -0.62 12.38 -20.56
CA GLY A 229 0.08 13.57 -20.02
C GLY A 229 -0.43 13.91 -18.62
N GLY A 230 0.49 14.21 -17.72
CA GLY A 230 0.21 14.46 -16.30
C GLY A 230 0.34 13.23 -15.40
N VAL A 231 0.25 11.99 -15.93
CA VAL A 231 0.42 10.78 -15.10
C VAL A 231 1.86 10.69 -14.60
N LEU A 232 2.86 10.78 -15.46
CA LEU A 232 4.25 10.66 -15.06
C LEU A 232 4.67 11.71 -13.99
N PRO A 233 4.38 13.02 -14.15
CA PRO A 233 4.59 13.98 -13.07
C PRO A 233 3.89 13.62 -11.77
N LEU A 234 2.65 13.12 -11.83
CA LEU A 234 1.92 12.67 -10.64
C LEU A 234 2.66 11.52 -9.93
N LEU A 235 3.18 10.54 -10.68
CA LEU A 235 3.97 9.44 -10.11
C LEU A 235 5.22 9.95 -9.39
N VAL A 236 5.92 10.93 -10.00
CA VAL A 236 7.09 11.54 -9.36
C VAL A 236 6.70 12.30 -8.09
N VAL A 237 5.57 13.02 -8.10
CA VAL A 237 5.03 13.66 -6.89
C VAL A 237 4.79 12.62 -5.78
N PHE A 238 4.13 11.50 -6.10
CA PHE A 238 3.87 10.44 -5.12
C PHE A 238 5.13 9.75 -4.61
N LEU A 239 6.12 9.55 -5.48
CA LEU A 239 7.43 9.02 -5.11
C LEU A 239 8.08 9.94 -4.07
N VAL A 240 8.24 11.23 -4.40
CA VAL A 240 8.92 12.21 -3.53
C VAL A 240 8.14 12.47 -2.25
N PHE A 241 6.80 12.52 -2.32
CA PHE A 241 5.95 12.63 -1.15
C PHE A 241 6.12 11.44 -0.19
N ASN A 242 6.16 10.20 -0.70
CA ASN A 242 6.36 9.03 0.16
C ASN A 242 7.80 8.93 0.70
N MET A 243 8.80 9.49 0.00
CA MET A 243 10.14 9.69 0.56
C MET A 243 10.07 10.56 1.83
N SER A 244 9.28 11.65 1.82
CA SER A 244 9.13 12.52 2.99
C SER A 244 8.53 11.79 4.19
N PHE A 245 7.51 10.96 3.93
CA PHE A 245 6.81 10.21 4.96
C PHE A 245 7.74 9.27 5.71
N THR A 246 8.47 8.42 4.97
CA THR A 246 9.39 7.46 5.59
C THR A 246 10.60 8.14 6.23
N SER A 247 11.09 9.25 5.64
CA SER A 247 12.18 10.03 6.26
C SER A 247 11.74 10.62 7.59
N PHE A 248 10.47 11.04 7.72
CA PHE A 248 9.90 11.48 9.00
C PHE A 248 9.90 10.36 10.02
N ASP A 249 9.38 9.17 9.68
CA ASP A 249 9.34 8.02 10.59
C ASP A 249 10.73 7.68 11.15
N VAL A 250 11.73 7.63 10.27
CA VAL A 250 13.11 7.29 10.65
C VAL A 250 13.73 8.41 11.51
N SER A 251 13.48 9.68 11.17
CA SER A 251 14.03 10.83 11.90
C SER A 251 13.40 11.00 13.30
N VAL A 252 12.08 10.79 13.42
CA VAL A 252 11.40 10.77 14.74
C VAL A 252 11.95 9.62 15.59
N THR A 253 12.14 8.44 15.00
CA THR A 253 12.72 7.29 15.69
C THR A 253 14.10 7.62 16.25
N ALA A 254 14.97 8.25 15.45
CA ALA A 254 16.30 8.66 15.89
C ALA A 254 16.25 9.73 16.99
N THR A 255 15.34 10.71 16.89
CA THR A 255 15.12 11.75 17.89
C THR A 255 14.70 11.14 19.23
N MET A 256 13.69 10.28 19.22
CA MET A 256 13.15 9.61 20.42
C MET A 256 14.22 8.71 21.08
N LYS A 257 15.03 8.01 20.27
CA LYS A 257 16.18 7.23 20.76
C LYS A 257 17.20 8.14 21.45
N GLY A 258 17.56 9.26 20.83
CA GLY A 258 18.50 10.23 21.41
C GLY A 258 18.02 10.84 22.75
N MET A 259 16.71 10.95 22.96
CA MET A 259 16.09 11.42 24.20
C MET A 259 15.89 10.30 25.23
N GLY A 260 16.12 9.03 24.91
CA GLY A 260 15.81 7.89 25.80
C GLY A 260 14.31 7.64 25.99
N LEU A 261 13.47 8.12 25.05
CA LEU A 261 12.02 8.06 25.12
C LEU A 261 11.42 7.09 24.07
N GLU A 262 12.18 6.09 23.62
CA GLU A 262 11.78 5.13 22.60
C GLU A 262 10.45 4.42 22.89
N ARG A 263 10.13 4.20 24.17
CA ARG A 263 8.85 3.59 24.59
C ARG A 263 7.61 4.38 24.13
N PHE A 264 7.74 5.69 23.90
CA PHE A 264 6.66 6.55 23.44
C PHE A 264 6.64 6.76 21.93
N LEU A 265 7.60 6.18 21.18
CA LEU A 265 7.71 6.32 19.73
C LEU A 265 6.40 5.95 19.01
N GLY A 266 5.79 4.82 19.41
CA GLY A 266 4.54 4.39 18.80
C GLY A 266 3.40 5.38 19.01
N LEU A 267 3.33 6.02 20.18
CA LEU A 267 2.35 7.07 20.45
C LEU A 267 2.61 8.31 19.58
N GLN A 268 3.88 8.71 19.45
CA GLN A 268 4.27 9.86 18.64
C GLN A 268 3.87 9.65 17.16
N LEU A 269 4.25 8.54 16.57
CA LEU A 269 3.86 8.22 15.18
C LEU A 269 2.34 8.07 15.00
N ALA A 270 1.64 7.59 16.04
CA ALA A 270 0.18 7.45 15.98
C ALA A 270 -0.53 8.81 15.95
N MET A 271 0.04 9.88 16.51
CA MET A 271 -0.56 11.23 16.46
C MET A 271 -0.72 11.73 15.02
N PHE A 272 0.27 11.46 14.16
CA PHE A 272 0.19 11.80 12.75
C PHE A 272 -0.92 11.00 12.02
N ALA A 273 -1.04 9.70 12.32
CA ALA A 273 -2.09 8.86 11.78
C ALA A 273 -3.50 9.25 12.28
N VAL A 274 -3.65 9.66 13.53
CA VAL A 274 -4.91 10.21 14.07
C VAL A 274 -5.33 11.45 13.29
N GLY A 275 -4.40 12.38 13.04
CA GLY A 275 -4.65 13.55 12.19
C GLY A 275 -5.12 13.14 10.79
N SER A 276 -4.46 12.15 10.16
CA SER A 276 -4.82 11.64 8.83
C SER A 276 -6.23 11.04 8.82
N CYS A 277 -6.60 10.27 9.84
CA CYS A 277 -7.93 9.70 9.99
C CYS A 277 -9.02 10.80 10.10
N ILE A 278 -8.80 11.81 10.93
CA ILE A 278 -9.71 12.97 11.04
C ILE A 278 -9.82 13.68 9.69
N GLY A 279 -8.69 13.90 9.01
CA GLY A 279 -8.63 14.49 7.67
C GLY A 279 -9.42 13.72 6.63
N ALA A 280 -9.36 12.37 6.66
CA ALA A 280 -10.14 11.51 5.78
C ALA A 280 -11.64 11.70 5.96
N VAL A 281 -12.12 11.72 7.21
CA VAL A 281 -13.53 11.92 7.54
C VAL A 281 -14.01 13.31 7.10
N VAL A 282 -13.24 14.35 7.42
CA VAL A 282 -13.60 15.74 7.05
C VAL A 282 -13.60 15.93 5.54
N PHE A 283 -12.61 15.39 4.84
CA PHE A 283 -12.51 15.51 3.39
C PHE A 283 -13.59 14.69 2.68
N GLY A 284 -13.84 13.46 3.14
CA GLY A 284 -14.86 12.57 2.58
C GLY A 284 -16.30 13.03 2.80
N SER A 285 -16.55 13.82 3.88
CA SER A 285 -17.89 14.35 4.21
C SER A 285 -18.24 15.64 3.48
N ARG A 286 -17.31 16.27 2.76
CA ARG A 286 -17.49 17.56 2.10
C ARG A 286 -17.13 17.50 0.61
N THR A 287 -17.88 18.22 -0.22
CA THR A 287 -17.55 18.44 -1.62
C THR A 287 -16.68 19.69 -1.75
N PHE A 288 -15.42 19.51 -2.08
CA PHE A 288 -14.51 20.61 -2.33
C PHE A 288 -14.64 21.08 -3.79
N ARG A 289 -14.85 22.39 -3.99
CA ARG A 289 -14.88 23.00 -5.31
C ARG A 289 -13.47 23.32 -5.79
N GLY A 290 -13.18 23.10 -7.08
CA GLY A 290 -11.91 23.44 -7.67
C GLY A 290 -11.22 22.26 -8.36
N SER A 291 -10.01 22.50 -8.90
CA SER A 291 -9.19 21.46 -9.54
C SER A 291 -8.52 20.57 -8.50
N HIS A 292 -8.53 19.26 -8.72
CA HIS A 292 -7.81 18.31 -7.87
C HIS A 292 -6.29 18.62 -7.80
N TRP A 293 -5.70 19.12 -8.87
CA TRP A 293 -4.31 19.59 -8.87
C TRP A 293 -4.08 20.80 -7.94
N ALA A 294 -5.02 21.75 -7.88
CA ALA A 294 -4.92 22.87 -6.95
C ALA A 294 -4.97 22.39 -5.49
N HIS A 295 -5.88 21.46 -5.17
CA HIS A 295 -5.95 20.85 -3.84
C HIS A 295 -4.65 20.11 -3.47
N MET A 296 -4.07 19.36 -4.42
CA MET A 296 -2.79 18.69 -4.20
C MET A 296 -1.67 19.68 -3.86
N VAL A 297 -1.53 20.77 -4.60
CA VAL A 297 -0.54 21.82 -4.33
C VAL A 297 -0.77 22.45 -2.96
N ILE A 298 -2.01 22.75 -2.59
CA ILE A 298 -2.34 23.31 -1.27
C ILE A 298 -1.97 22.33 -0.17
N PHE A 299 -2.36 21.06 -0.27
CA PHE A 299 -2.08 20.05 0.77
C PHE A 299 -0.58 19.78 0.90
N LEU A 300 0.17 19.69 -0.21
CA LEU A 300 1.63 19.59 -0.17
C LEU A 300 2.26 20.81 0.52
N SER A 301 1.81 22.03 0.19
CA SER A 301 2.34 23.27 0.78
C SER A 301 2.07 23.34 2.29
N LEU A 302 0.86 22.95 2.72
CA LEU A 302 0.51 22.87 4.15
C LEU A 302 1.39 21.83 4.86
N LEU A 303 1.65 20.69 4.22
CA LEU A 303 2.50 19.65 4.78
C LEU A 303 3.97 20.10 4.88
N VAL A 304 4.48 20.88 3.92
CA VAL A 304 5.81 21.51 4.04
C VAL A 304 5.89 22.37 5.30
N VAL A 305 4.89 23.24 5.53
CA VAL A 305 4.82 24.08 6.74
C VAL A 305 4.78 23.20 7.99
N GLY A 306 4.01 22.12 7.98
CA GLY A 306 3.95 21.14 9.07
C GLY A 306 5.32 20.53 9.38
N TYR A 307 6.03 20.03 8.38
CA TYR A 307 7.36 19.42 8.54
C TYR A 307 8.42 20.43 9.01
N VAL A 308 8.34 21.68 8.56
CA VAL A 308 9.18 22.76 9.13
C VAL A 308 8.85 22.98 10.61
N GLY A 309 7.56 22.98 10.94
CA GLY A 309 7.10 23.03 12.33
C GLY A 309 7.64 21.86 13.18
N PHE A 310 7.66 20.62 12.64
CA PHE A 310 8.23 19.46 13.33
C PHE A 310 9.70 19.66 13.65
N ARG A 311 10.47 20.21 12.71
CA ARG A 311 11.89 20.51 12.94
C ARG A 311 12.10 21.52 14.06
N LEU A 312 11.22 22.51 14.18
CA LEU A 312 11.29 23.52 15.24
C LEU A 312 10.79 23.01 16.60
N ALA A 313 9.89 22.02 16.60
CA ALA A 313 9.25 21.49 17.79
C ALA A 313 9.85 20.17 18.29
N MET A 314 10.85 19.59 17.60
CA MET A 314 11.32 18.23 17.85
C MET A 314 11.88 18.01 19.27
N ASP A 315 12.32 19.07 19.95
CA ASP A 315 12.80 19.00 21.33
C ASP A 315 11.66 19.01 22.37
N ASN A 316 10.42 19.27 21.92
CA ASN A 316 9.22 19.24 22.76
C ASN A 316 8.19 18.29 22.17
N LEU A 317 8.14 17.05 22.69
CA LEU A 317 7.29 15.98 22.14
C LEU A 317 5.79 16.30 22.19
N ILE A 318 5.32 17.10 23.16
CA ILE A 318 3.90 17.49 23.23
C ILE A 318 3.59 18.43 22.08
N LEU A 319 4.42 19.43 21.84
CA LEU A 319 4.25 20.38 20.74
C LEU A 319 4.40 19.67 19.39
N LEU A 320 5.37 18.77 19.27
CA LEU A 320 5.57 17.93 18.09
C LEU A 320 4.31 17.10 17.79
N GLY A 321 3.74 16.40 18.79
CA GLY A 321 2.53 15.60 18.63
C GLY A 321 1.30 16.42 18.23
N VAL A 322 1.12 17.62 18.77
CA VAL A 322 0.04 18.53 18.34
C VAL A 322 0.22 18.92 16.87
N LEU A 323 1.44 19.25 16.46
CA LEU A 323 1.75 19.59 15.09
C LEU A 323 1.59 18.38 14.13
N GLU A 324 1.90 17.18 14.61
CA GLU A 324 1.66 15.92 13.84
C GLU A 324 0.18 15.71 13.57
N ILE A 325 -0.69 15.88 14.59
CA ILE A 325 -2.15 15.77 14.38
C ILE A 325 -2.61 16.82 13.36
N VAL A 326 -2.18 18.07 13.51
CA VAL A 326 -2.60 19.17 12.60
C VAL A 326 -2.11 18.92 11.18
N SER A 327 -0.86 18.50 11.01
CA SER A 327 -0.29 18.21 9.68
C SER A 327 -0.85 16.92 9.08
N GLY A 328 -1.20 15.95 9.92
CA GLY A 328 -1.87 14.72 9.52
C GLY A 328 -3.20 14.97 8.80
N LEU A 329 -3.95 16.03 9.17
CA LEU A 329 -5.24 16.38 8.56
C LEU A 329 -5.20 16.49 7.02
N VAL A 330 -4.05 16.77 6.43
CA VAL A 330 -3.92 16.93 4.97
C VAL A 330 -3.40 15.68 4.26
N VAL A 331 -2.95 14.66 4.98
CA VAL A 331 -2.30 13.47 4.42
C VAL A 331 -3.30 12.59 3.65
N SER A 332 -4.37 12.15 4.29
CA SER A 332 -5.40 11.34 3.63
C SER A 332 -6.11 12.09 2.50
N PRO A 333 -6.47 13.38 2.65
CA PRO A 333 -6.92 14.21 1.52
C PRO A 333 -5.94 14.26 0.35
N LEU A 334 -4.63 14.29 0.61
CA LEU A 334 -3.60 14.31 -0.44
C LEU A 334 -3.58 12.99 -1.22
N PHE A 335 -3.63 11.83 -0.55
CA PHE A 335 -3.74 10.54 -1.21
C PHE A 335 -5.02 10.43 -2.04
N THR A 336 -6.16 10.82 -1.47
CA THR A 336 -7.45 10.81 -2.17
C THR A 336 -7.44 11.71 -3.41
N THR A 337 -6.88 12.91 -3.28
CA THR A 337 -6.74 13.86 -4.39
C THR A 337 -5.88 13.29 -5.52
N GLY A 338 -4.80 12.58 -5.19
CA GLY A 338 -3.97 11.90 -6.18
C GLY A 338 -4.73 10.83 -6.97
N ASN A 339 -5.53 10.02 -6.29
CA ASN A 339 -6.37 9.01 -6.93
C ASN A 339 -7.44 9.66 -7.83
N LEU A 340 -8.02 10.78 -7.42
CA LEU A 340 -8.97 11.56 -8.23
C LEU A 340 -8.29 12.17 -9.46
N ILE A 341 -7.04 12.66 -9.34
CA ILE A 341 -6.28 13.15 -10.51
C ILE A 341 -6.05 12.02 -11.51
N VAL A 342 -5.72 10.80 -11.08
CA VAL A 342 -5.61 9.65 -12.00
C VAL A 342 -6.92 9.45 -12.75
N LYS A 343 -8.06 9.46 -12.04
CA LYS A 343 -9.39 9.31 -12.64
C LYS A 343 -9.69 10.39 -13.68
N ASP A 344 -9.20 11.62 -13.47
CA ASP A 344 -9.39 12.74 -14.42
C ASP A 344 -8.45 12.60 -15.65
N LEU A 345 -7.30 11.95 -15.51
CA LEU A 345 -6.27 11.88 -16.54
C LEU A 345 -6.42 10.70 -17.49
N VAL A 346 -6.95 9.56 -17.00
CA VAL A 346 -7.00 8.32 -17.76
C VAL A 346 -8.43 7.84 -17.97
N PRO A 347 -8.73 7.17 -19.11
CA PRO A 347 -10.05 6.57 -19.34
C PRO A 347 -10.26 5.37 -18.39
N ALA A 348 -11.52 4.95 -18.24
CA ALA A 348 -11.93 3.89 -17.32
C ALA A 348 -11.16 2.57 -17.53
N GLU A 349 -10.82 2.24 -18.78
CA GLU A 349 -10.09 1.03 -19.16
C GLU A 349 -8.65 1.01 -18.66
N SER A 350 -8.04 2.18 -18.40
CA SER A 350 -6.67 2.33 -17.91
C SER A 350 -6.60 2.82 -16.45
N LEU A 351 -7.74 2.97 -15.78
CA LEU A 351 -7.82 3.52 -14.43
C LEU A 351 -7.11 2.62 -13.40
N THR A 352 -7.37 1.32 -13.44
CA THR A 352 -6.73 0.35 -12.52
C THR A 352 -5.22 0.33 -12.69
N GLU A 353 -4.73 0.40 -13.93
CA GLU A 353 -3.30 0.52 -14.23
C GLU A 353 -2.72 1.81 -13.65
N GLY A 354 -3.39 2.96 -13.86
CA GLY A 354 -2.95 4.25 -13.35
C GLY A 354 -2.86 4.30 -11.82
N LEU A 355 -3.87 3.79 -11.11
CA LEU A 355 -3.88 3.69 -9.65
C LEU A 355 -2.78 2.76 -9.14
N SER A 356 -2.52 1.65 -9.84
CA SER A 356 -1.44 0.71 -9.50
C SER A 356 -0.06 1.37 -9.64
N TRP A 357 0.14 2.20 -10.67
CA TRP A 357 1.38 2.95 -10.83
C TRP A 357 1.59 3.96 -9.72
N VAL A 358 0.54 4.66 -9.26
CA VAL A 358 0.63 5.59 -8.11
C VAL A 358 1.04 4.83 -6.84
N ALA A 359 0.42 3.69 -6.56
CA ALA A 359 0.79 2.86 -5.43
C ALA A 359 2.25 2.37 -5.51
N THR A 360 2.70 1.94 -6.70
CA THR A 360 4.08 1.51 -6.95
C THR A 360 5.07 2.67 -6.73
N ALA A 361 4.78 3.86 -7.27
CA ALA A 361 5.61 5.04 -7.07
C ALA A 361 5.72 5.41 -5.59
N GLY A 362 4.62 5.33 -4.84
CA GLY A 362 4.63 5.51 -3.39
C GLY A 362 5.54 4.51 -2.68
N THR A 363 5.41 3.22 -3.00
CA THR A 363 6.22 2.16 -2.38
C THR A 363 7.72 2.31 -2.71
N VAL A 364 8.07 2.68 -3.94
CA VAL A 364 9.45 3.00 -4.33
C VAL A 364 9.94 4.23 -3.56
N GLY A 365 9.10 5.26 -3.40
CA GLY A 365 9.42 6.44 -2.60
C GLY A 365 9.75 6.10 -1.14
N THR A 366 8.97 5.23 -0.49
CA THR A 366 9.27 4.79 0.89
C THR A 366 10.63 4.11 0.99
N SER A 367 11.03 3.31 -0.01
CA SER A 367 12.34 2.67 -0.05
C SER A 367 13.48 3.71 -0.08
N PHE A 368 13.40 4.66 -1.01
CA PHE A 368 14.43 5.70 -1.12
C PHE A 368 14.47 6.60 0.10
N GLY A 369 13.29 6.98 0.64
CA GLY A 369 13.17 7.80 1.84
C GLY A 369 13.86 7.19 3.05
N SER A 370 13.65 5.89 3.29
CA SER A 370 14.29 5.16 4.37
C SER A 370 15.83 5.10 4.22
N SER A 371 16.31 4.83 3.00
CA SER A 371 17.75 4.79 2.73
C SER A 371 18.42 6.14 2.96
N VAL A 372 17.87 7.19 2.36
CA VAL A 372 18.45 8.55 2.47
C VAL A 372 18.41 9.05 3.92
N ALA A 373 17.31 8.81 4.63
CA ALA A 373 17.21 9.19 6.03
C ALA A 373 18.26 8.46 6.89
N GLY A 374 18.45 7.14 6.69
CA GLY A 374 19.47 6.39 7.41
C GLY A 374 20.89 6.93 7.17
N ILE A 375 21.27 7.18 5.92
CA ILE A 375 22.58 7.73 5.56
C ILE A 375 22.80 9.11 6.20
N VAL A 376 21.80 9.98 6.13
CA VAL A 376 21.91 11.35 6.69
C VAL A 376 22.01 11.32 8.20
N LEU A 377 21.29 10.44 8.87
CA LEU A 377 21.34 10.32 10.34
C LEU A 377 22.70 9.81 10.84
N ASP A 378 23.31 8.86 10.15
CA ASP A 378 24.64 8.36 10.51
C ASP A 378 25.74 9.39 10.21
N ALA A 379 25.56 10.21 9.16
CA ALA A 379 26.53 11.25 8.77
C ALA A 379 26.38 12.54 9.56
N SER A 380 25.26 12.74 10.31
CA SER A 380 24.97 14.01 10.95
C SER A 380 24.22 13.84 12.28
N SER A 381 23.02 14.38 12.42
CA SER A 381 22.23 14.34 13.64
C SER A 381 20.75 14.20 13.36
N PRO A 382 19.93 13.78 14.34
CA PRO A 382 18.48 13.75 14.23
C PRO A 382 17.88 15.09 13.79
N HIS A 383 18.49 16.20 14.19
CA HIS A 383 18.10 17.55 13.79
C HIS A 383 18.26 17.81 12.30
N VAL A 384 19.28 17.27 11.67
CA VAL A 384 19.49 17.35 10.21
C VAL A 384 18.55 16.38 9.50
N GLY A 385 18.37 15.16 10.01
CA GLY A 385 17.41 14.19 9.49
C GLY A 385 16.00 14.74 9.39
N MET A 386 15.55 15.52 10.39
CA MET A 386 14.21 16.12 10.41
C MET A 386 13.99 17.22 9.33
N PHE A 387 15.02 17.69 8.63
CA PHE A 387 14.84 18.55 7.46
C PHE A 387 14.41 17.77 6.20
N LEU A 388 14.75 16.47 6.10
CA LEU A 388 14.46 15.67 4.90
C LEU A 388 12.99 15.63 4.53
N PRO A 389 12.03 15.41 5.46
CA PRO A 389 10.61 15.43 5.15
C PRO A 389 10.17 16.75 4.51
N ALA A 390 10.61 17.88 5.06
CA ALA A 390 10.30 19.21 4.54
C ALA A 390 10.91 19.40 3.15
N LEU A 391 12.17 19.02 2.95
CA LEU A 391 12.88 19.12 1.67
C LEU A 391 12.19 18.32 0.57
N PHE A 392 11.90 17.04 0.81
CA PHE A 392 11.24 16.19 -0.17
C PHE A 392 9.84 16.71 -0.50
N THR A 393 9.04 17.07 0.51
CA THR A 393 7.69 17.61 0.25
C THR A 393 7.75 18.94 -0.50
N ALA A 394 8.72 19.81 -0.18
CA ALA A 394 8.95 21.07 -0.92
C ALA A 394 9.31 20.81 -2.39
N CYS A 395 10.11 19.78 -2.69
CA CYS A 395 10.39 19.35 -4.06
C CYS A 395 9.15 18.80 -4.79
N ALA A 396 8.20 18.22 -4.08
CA ALA A 396 6.97 17.72 -4.68
C ALA A 396 6.02 18.84 -5.15
N VAL A 397 6.06 20.02 -4.55
CA VAL A 397 5.21 21.17 -4.91
C VAL A 397 5.43 21.64 -6.36
N PRO A 398 6.65 21.99 -6.82
CA PRO A 398 6.87 22.39 -8.21
C PRO A 398 6.58 21.26 -9.21
N LEU A 399 6.79 19.99 -8.82
CA LEU A 399 6.41 18.84 -9.65
C LEU A 399 4.90 18.72 -9.83
N ALA A 400 4.12 18.99 -8.78
CA ALA A 400 2.66 19.04 -8.85
C ALA A 400 2.17 20.21 -9.74
N LEU A 401 2.81 21.37 -9.65
CA LEU A 401 2.52 22.52 -10.53
C LEU A 401 2.86 22.20 -11.99
N LEU A 402 3.96 21.52 -12.26
CA LEU A 402 4.33 21.05 -13.59
C LEU A 402 3.29 20.07 -14.13
N GLY A 403 2.89 19.07 -13.32
CA GLY A 403 1.83 18.11 -13.67
C GLY A 403 0.52 18.81 -14.03
N TRP A 404 0.13 19.80 -13.24
CA TRP A 404 -1.05 20.61 -13.48
C TRP A 404 -0.97 21.41 -14.79
N ALA A 405 0.18 22.05 -15.05
CA ALA A 405 0.40 22.78 -16.28
C ALA A 405 0.32 21.88 -17.52
N LEU A 406 0.88 20.68 -17.45
CA LEU A 406 0.82 19.68 -18.53
C LEU A 406 -0.58 19.11 -18.74
N ALA A 407 -1.35 18.92 -17.68
CA ALA A 407 -2.73 18.46 -17.76
C ALA A 407 -3.68 19.50 -18.37
N ARG A 408 -3.41 20.82 -18.19
CA ARG A 408 -4.21 21.90 -18.76
C ARG A 408 -3.98 22.14 -20.25
N ARG A 409 -2.89 21.66 -20.82
CA ARG A 409 -2.56 21.83 -22.26
C ARG A 409 -3.30 20.83 -23.18
N ARG A 410 -4.14 20.01 -22.61
CA ARG A 410 -5.08 19.11 -23.30
C ARG A 410 -6.48 19.66 -23.29
#